data_e52008e36f08773e1f544a4c4cf7a6b4
#
_entry.id   e52008e36f08773e1f544a4c4cf7a6b4
#
_cell.length_a   1.000
_cell.length_b   1.000
_cell.length_c   1.000
_cell.angle_alpha   90.00
_cell.angle_beta   90.00
_cell.angle_gamma   90.00
#
_symmetry.space_group_name_H-M   'P 1'
#
loop_
_entity.id
_entity.type
_entity.pdbx_description
1 polymer ?
#
loop_
_entity_poly.entity_id
_entity_poly.type
_entity_poly.pdbx_seq_one_letter_code
_entity_poly.pdbx_strand_id
1 'polypeptide(L)'
;KTAIILEDDCLPTKEFFCFINLMLKRYKNNKKISSICGSNHLSTWKSSDSSYLISKYFNSWGWATWQDRWQKVDFDNKNLLKVVNNHKFIHHIGSYRALFYWRYILKKILRNKINSWAYTYNYFNFIKKKYHIIPTQNLINNVGIGIKSTNTKVLPVKYFFSKLKLNKTTSFSFKHDKYNFNKYDTAVEDIIFSKSLINRIKW
;
A
#
# COMPACT_ATOMS: atom_id res chain seq x y z
N LYS A 1 10.43 9.81 -16.90
CA LYS A 1 9.08 9.40 -17.29
C LYS A 1 8.30 8.94 -16.07
N THR A 2 6.94 9.00 -16.12
CA THR A 2 6.00 8.54 -15.09
C THR A 2 4.99 7.59 -15.71
N ALA A 3 4.40 6.72 -14.90
CA ALA A 3 3.31 5.84 -15.30
C ALA A 3 2.20 5.90 -14.26
N ILE A 4 0.95 5.82 -14.72
CA ILE A 4 -0.24 5.56 -13.91
C ILE A 4 -0.70 4.14 -14.24
N ILE A 5 -0.92 3.33 -13.23
CA ILE A 5 -1.26 1.92 -13.34
C ILE A 5 -2.64 1.70 -12.70
N LEU A 6 -3.54 1.12 -13.46
CA LEU A 6 -4.87 0.70 -13.04
C LEU A 6 -5.03 -0.79 -13.34
N GLU A 7 -5.58 -1.55 -12.41
CA GLU A 7 -6.03 -2.91 -12.65
C GLU A 7 -7.43 -2.86 -13.32
N ASP A 8 -7.84 -3.91 -13.99
CA ASP A 8 -9.09 -3.99 -14.76
C ASP A 8 -10.37 -3.84 -13.91
N ASP A 9 -10.25 -4.11 -12.62
CA ASP A 9 -11.31 -3.96 -11.62
C ASP A 9 -11.24 -2.62 -10.83
N CYS A 10 -10.33 -1.74 -11.18
CA CYS A 10 -10.14 -0.45 -10.52
C CYS A 10 -10.88 0.68 -11.27
N LEU A 11 -11.92 1.24 -10.65
CA LEU A 11 -12.67 2.38 -11.16
C LEU A 11 -12.18 3.68 -10.48
N PRO A 12 -11.41 4.54 -11.20
CA PRO A 12 -10.92 5.80 -10.66
C PRO A 12 -12.01 6.88 -10.69
N THR A 13 -11.95 7.80 -9.72
CA THR A 13 -12.69 9.05 -9.77
C THR A 13 -11.95 10.10 -10.62
N LYS A 14 -12.63 11.20 -10.97
CA LYS A 14 -11.94 12.33 -11.63
C LYS A 14 -10.83 12.91 -10.77
N GLU A 15 -11.07 12.96 -9.46
CA GLU A 15 -10.12 13.46 -8.45
C GLU A 15 -8.85 12.61 -8.37
N PHE A 16 -8.92 11.32 -8.70
CA PHE A 16 -7.76 10.44 -8.77
C PHE A 16 -6.69 11.00 -9.70
N PHE A 17 -7.05 11.34 -10.93
CA PHE A 17 -6.07 11.82 -11.91
C PHE A 17 -5.48 13.18 -11.51
N CYS A 18 -6.31 14.06 -10.93
CA CYS A 18 -5.83 15.34 -10.39
C CYS A 18 -4.82 15.11 -9.25
N PHE A 19 -5.18 14.26 -8.30
CA PHE A 19 -4.34 13.92 -7.15
C PHE A 19 -3.00 13.32 -7.59
N ILE A 20 -3.04 12.29 -8.43
CA ILE A 20 -1.84 11.60 -8.93
C ILE A 20 -0.90 12.59 -9.63
N ASN A 21 -1.41 13.42 -10.54
CA ASN A 21 -0.59 14.37 -11.29
C ASN A 21 0.07 15.42 -10.38
N LEU A 22 -0.66 15.94 -9.40
CA LEU A 22 -0.13 16.87 -8.42
C LEU A 22 0.97 16.24 -7.57
N MET A 23 0.74 15.03 -7.06
CA MET A 23 1.70 14.34 -6.22
C MET A 23 2.94 13.89 -7.00
N LEU A 24 2.78 13.44 -8.25
CA LEU A 24 3.91 13.12 -9.13
C LEU A 24 4.81 14.35 -9.37
N LYS A 25 4.23 15.53 -9.58
CA LYS A 25 5.00 16.78 -9.73
C LYS A 25 5.71 17.14 -8.41
N ARG A 26 4.96 17.16 -7.29
CA ARG A 26 5.45 17.56 -5.97
C ARG A 26 6.63 16.70 -5.51
N TYR A 27 6.53 15.38 -5.66
CA TYR A 27 7.52 14.43 -5.15
C TYR A 27 8.54 13.95 -6.20
N LYS A 28 8.61 14.59 -7.37
CA LYS A 28 9.55 14.24 -8.45
C LYS A 28 10.99 14.11 -7.96
N ASN A 29 11.44 15.04 -7.14
CA ASN A 29 12.81 15.10 -6.65
C ASN A 29 13.03 14.36 -5.32
N ASN A 30 11.98 14.00 -4.60
CA ASN A 30 12.07 13.27 -3.35
C ASN A 30 12.16 11.76 -3.60
N LYS A 31 13.38 11.24 -3.69
CA LYS A 31 13.65 9.83 -3.99
C LYS A 31 13.29 8.87 -2.83
N LYS A 32 12.90 9.38 -1.67
CA LYS A 32 12.34 8.56 -0.59
C LYS A 32 10.90 8.14 -0.88
N ILE A 33 10.17 8.89 -1.71
CA ILE A 33 8.82 8.50 -2.15
C ILE A 33 8.93 7.60 -3.37
N SER A 34 8.42 6.38 -3.26
CA SER A 34 8.48 5.36 -4.31
C SER A 34 7.27 5.39 -5.23
N SER A 35 6.08 5.61 -4.69
CA SER A 35 4.85 5.69 -5.47
C SER A 35 3.80 6.60 -4.84
N ILE A 36 2.78 6.89 -5.64
CA ILE A 36 1.56 7.60 -5.25
C ILE A 36 0.42 6.60 -5.38
N CYS A 37 -0.31 6.29 -4.31
CA CYS A 37 -1.46 5.39 -4.31
C CYS A 37 -2.76 6.18 -4.47
N GLY A 38 -3.75 5.58 -5.13
CA GLY A 38 -5.08 6.15 -5.26
C GLY A 38 -6.06 5.67 -4.19
N SER A 39 -5.67 4.65 -3.44
CA SER A 39 -6.50 4.04 -2.40
C SER A 39 -5.82 4.05 -1.04
N ASN A 40 -6.67 3.99 -0.01
CA ASN A 40 -6.30 4.00 1.40
C ASN A 40 -6.73 2.68 2.03
N HIS A 41 -5.83 1.98 2.72
CA HIS A 41 -6.13 0.69 3.37
C HIS A 41 -7.27 0.77 4.40
N LEU A 42 -7.50 1.94 5.00
CA LEU A 42 -8.53 2.18 6.00
C LEU A 42 -9.77 2.86 5.43
N SER A 43 -9.90 2.98 4.12
CA SER A 43 -10.91 3.73 3.36
C SER A 43 -10.82 5.23 3.54
N THR A 44 -10.82 5.69 4.76
CA THR A 44 -10.69 7.09 5.15
C THR A 44 -9.76 7.21 6.34
N TRP A 45 -9.03 8.31 6.39
CA TRP A 45 -8.21 8.68 7.53
C TRP A 45 -8.44 10.15 7.85
N LYS A 46 -8.91 10.44 9.06
CA LYS A 46 -9.05 11.83 9.50
C LYS A 46 -7.66 12.43 9.74
N SER A 47 -7.28 13.33 8.86
CA SER A 47 -6.13 14.23 9.04
C SER A 47 -6.69 15.63 9.17
N SER A 48 -6.20 16.41 10.14
CA SER A 48 -6.76 17.73 10.42
C SER A 48 -6.67 18.69 9.23
N ASP A 49 -5.57 18.61 8.44
CA ASP A 49 -5.25 19.69 7.49
C ASP A 49 -4.67 19.20 6.16
N SER A 50 -4.54 17.90 5.92
CA SER A 50 -3.96 17.38 4.69
C SER A 50 -4.88 16.36 4.01
N SER A 51 -4.92 16.41 2.68
CA SER A 51 -5.66 15.43 1.86
C SER A 51 -4.88 14.15 1.61
N TYR A 52 -3.66 14.04 2.10
CA TYR A 52 -2.81 12.87 1.94
C TYR A 52 -1.91 12.65 3.16
N LEU A 53 -1.32 11.50 3.21
CA LEU A 53 -0.34 11.11 4.20
C LEU A 53 0.79 10.30 3.55
N ILE A 54 1.88 10.13 4.29
CA ILE A 54 3.00 9.31 3.87
C ILE A 54 2.98 8.03 4.69
N SER A 55 3.02 6.89 4.03
CA SER A 55 2.99 5.56 4.63
C SER A 55 4.11 4.69 4.12
N LYS A 56 4.52 3.70 4.92
CA LYS A 56 5.38 2.61 4.48
C LYS A 56 4.61 1.53 3.72
N TYR A 57 3.27 1.54 3.74
CA TYR A 57 2.42 0.53 3.12
C TYR A 57 1.92 0.99 1.75
N PHE A 58 2.26 0.18 0.75
CA PHE A 58 1.81 0.35 -0.63
C PHE A 58 0.41 -0.26 -0.82
N ASN A 59 -0.41 0.39 -1.64
CA ASN A 59 -1.66 -0.17 -2.14
C ASN A 59 -1.66 -0.15 -3.67
N SER A 60 -1.90 -1.31 -4.30
CA SER A 60 -1.83 -1.48 -5.76
C SER A 60 -3.08 -1.01 -6.51
N TRP A 61 -4.17 -0.72 -5.81
CA TRP A 61 -5.42 -0.31 -6.47
C TRP A 61 -5.33 1.13 -6.94
N GLY A 62 -5.01 1.28 -8.23
CA GLY A 62 -4.77 2.56 -8.87
C GLY A 62 -3.61 3.32 -8.23
N TRP A 63 -2.51 3.38 -8.91
CA TRP A 63 -1.29 4.00 -8.38
C TRP A 63 -0.42 4.57 -9.49
N ALA A 64 0.59 5.33 -9.12
CA ALA A 64 1.56 5.87 -10.04
C ALA A 64 2.97 5.86 -9.47
N THR A 65 3.94 5.84 -10.38
CA THR A 65 5.35 5.88 -10.02
C THR A 65 6.19 6.55 -11.12
N TRP A 66 7.48 6.66 -10.88
CA TRP A 66 8.46 7.18 -11.82
C TRP A 66 9.33 6.03 -12.33
N GLN A 67 9.77 6.13 -13.59
CA GLN A 67 10.61 5.14 -14.23
C GLN A 67 11.87 4.84 -13.42
N ASP A 68 12.56 5.86 -12.92
CA ASP A 68 13.80 5.73 -12.15
C ASP A 68 13.65 5.03 -10.80
N ARG A 69 12.43 4.88 -10.30
CA ARG A 69 12.10 4.17 -9.07
C ARG A 69 11.68 2.75 -9.36
N TRP A 70 10.84 2.56 -10.38
CA TRP A 70 10.38 1.25 -10.80
C TRP A 70 11.52 0.35 -11.28
N GLN A 71 12.42 0.87 -12.13
CA GLN A 71 13.55 0.12 -12.68
C GLN A 71 14.57 -0.36 -11.63
N LYS A 72 14.53 0.18 -10.42
CA LYS A 72 15.39 -0.25 -9.30
C LYS A 72 14.80 -1.37 -8.47
N VAL A 73 13.56 -1.75 -8.73
CA VAL A 73 12.88 -2.81 -7.97
C VAL A 73 13.45 -4.16 -8.40
N ASP A 74 13.98 -4.87 -7.43
CA ASP A 74 14.42 -6.25 -7.61
C ASP A 74 13.23 -7.17 -7.36
N PHE A 75 12.67 -7.72 -8.43
CA PHE A 75 11.61 -8.72 -8.37
C PHE A 75 12.13 -10.15 -8.27
N ASP A 76 13.46 -10.34 -8.30
CA ASP A 76 14.08 -11.64 -8.07
C ASP A 76 14.03 -11.99 -6.57
N ASN A 77 13.32 -13.05 -6.27
CA ASN A 77 13.11 -13.51 -4.90
C ASN A 77 14.35 -14.15 -4.25
N LYS A 78 15.50 -14.24 -4.94
CA LYS A 78 16.73 -14.85 -4.40
C LYS A 78 17.27 -14.15 -3.16
N ASN A 79 17.09 -12.84 -3.07
CA ASN A 79 17.49 -12.05 -1.91
C ASN A 79 16.50 -12.07 -0.75
N LEU A 80 15.27 -12.52 -0.98
CA LEU A 80 14.21 -12.60 0.03
C LEU A 80 14.60 -13.48 1.22
N LEU A 81 15.28 -14.61 0.99
CA LEU A 81 15.70 -15.53 2.06
C LEU A 81 16.67 -14.90 3.07
N LYS A 82 17.62 -14.11 2.57
CA LYS A 82 18.62 -13.45 3.43
C LYS A 82 17.97 -12.45 4.38
N VAL A 83 16.88 -11.84 3.96
CA VAL A 83 16.21 -10.78 4.72
C VAL A 83 15.14 -11.32 5.66
N VAL A 84 14.40 -12.36 5.27
CA VAL A 84 13.41 -13.01 6.15
C VAL A 84 14.05 -13.50 7.45
N ASN A 85 15.30 -13.96 7.37
CA ASN A 85 16.04 -14.47 8.53
C ASN A 85 16.84 -13.39 9.27
N ASN A 86 16.87 -12.15 8.77
CA ASN A 86 17.66 -11.09 9.40
C ASN A 86 16.84 -10.37 10.48
N HIS A 87 17.36 -10.36 11.73
CA HIS A 87 16.76 -9.63 12.85
C HIS A 87 16.63 -8.10 12.58
N LYS A 88 17.47 -7.53 11.75
CA LYS A 88 17.40 -6.12 11.33
C LYS A 88 16.12 -5.78 10.56
N PHE A 89 15.40 -6.78 10.05
CA PHE A 89 14.12 -6.59 9.36
C PHE A 89 13.03 -5.99 10.29
N ILE A 90 13.08 -6.29 11.59
CA ILE A 90 12.20 -5.69 12.61
C ILE A 90 12.29 -4.15 12.60
N HIS A 91 13.51 -3.62 12.56
CA HIS A 91 13.73 -2.17 12.60
C HIS A 91 13.20 -1.44 11.36
N HIS A 92 12.95 -2.15 10.27
CA HIS A 92 12.40 -1.57 9.05
C HIS A 92 10.86 -1.63 9.02
N ILE A 93 10.29 -2.67 9.59
CA ILE A 93 8.83 -2.87 9.61
C ILE A 93 8.17 -2.13 10.77
N GLY A 94 8.83 -2.03 11.92
CA GLY A 94 8.41 -1.15 13.03
C GLY A 94 7.53 -1.81 14.08
N SER A 95 6.77 -2.88 13.80
CA SER A 95 6.02 -3.63 14.80
C SER A 95 6.21 -5.14 14.69
N TYR A 96 6.10 -5.84 15.83
CA TYR A 96 6.15 -7.30 15.85
C TYR A 96 5.00 -7.93 15.05
N ARG A 97 3.78 -7.33 15.05
CA ARG A 97 2.62 -7.82 14.30
C ARG A 97 2.87 -7.76 12.80
N ALA A 98 3.35 -6.62 12.30
CA ALA A 98 3.73 -6.47 10.91
C ALA A 98 4.88 -7.43 10.54
N LEU A 99 5.85 -7.64 11.43
CA LEU A 99 6.93 -8.58 11.22
C LEU A 99 6.42 -10.01 11.03
N PHE A 100 5.55 -10.52 11.91
CA PHE A 100 4.98 -11.86 11.79
C PHE A 100 4.19 -12.02 10.49
N TYR A 101 3.33 -11.05 10.17
CA TYR A 101 2.57 -11.03 8.93
C TYR A 101 3.49 -11.10 7.70
N TRP A 102 4.47 -10.20 7.61
CA TRP A 102 5.37 -10.14 6.46
C TRP A 102 6.28 -11.35 6.35
N ARG A 103 6.80 -11.89 7.46
CA ARG A 103 7.54 -13.16 7.44
C ARG A 103 6.69 -14.31 6.90
N TYR A 104 5.43 -14.38 7.29
CA TYR A 104 4.51 -15.40 6.77
C TYR A 104 4.29 -15.24 5.26
N ILE A 105 3.99 -14.02 4.78
CA ILE A 105 3.80 -13.73 3.36
C ILE A 105 5.06 -14.06 2.55
N LEU A 106 6.22 -13.59 3.00
CA LEU A 106 7.50 -13.84 2.32
C LEU A 106 7.86 -15.33 2.25
N LYS A 107 7.62 -16.09 3.32
CA LYS A 107 7.78 -17.55 3.26
C LYS A 107 6.85 -18.22 2.24
N LYS A 108 5.63 -17.69 2.05
CA LYS A 108 4.71 -18.21 1.03
C LYS A 108 5.14 -17.84 -0.39
N ILE A 109 5.67 -16.65 -0.60
CA ILE A 109 6.25 -16.23 -1.90
C ILE A 109 7.42 -17.16 -2.25
N LEU A 110 8.35 -17.38 -1.32
CA LEU A 110 9.51 -18.26 -1.51
C LEU A 110 9.13 -19.72 -1.82
N ARG A 111 7.98 -20.18 -1.36
CA ARG A 111 7.44 -21.52 -1.64
C ARG A 111 6.53 -21.54 -2.87
N ASN A 112 6.50 -20.49 -3.68
CA ASN A 112 5.61 -20.31 -4.84
C ASN A 112 4.11 -20.49 -4.53
N LYS A 113 3.71 -20.27 -3.25
CA LYS A 113 2.31 -20.37 -2.81
C LYS A 113 1.55 -19.05 -2.97
N ILE A 114 2.25 -17.95 -3.19
CA ILE A 114 1.71 -16.62 -3.50
C ILE A 114 2.53 -16.08 -4.67
N ASN A 115 1.85 -15.78 -5.76
CA ASN A 115 2.42 -15.07 -6.90
C ASN A 115 1.81 -13.66 -6.92
N SER A 116 2.49 -12.69 -6.31
CA SER A 116 2.01 -11.30 -6.27
C SER A 116 3.19 -10.33 -6.29
N TRP A 117 3.33 -9.63 -7.38
CA TRP A 117 4.32 -8.56 -7.56
C TRP A 117 4.16 -7.44 -6.52
N ALA A 118 2.92 -7.16 -6.10
CA ALA A 118 2.63 -6.09 -5.13
C ALA A 118 3.25 -6.34 -3.76
N TYR A 119 3.29 -7.60 -3.30
CA TYR A 119 3.98 -7.95 -2.07
C TYR A 119 5.50 -7.78 -2.21
N THR A 120 6.07 -8.21 -3.34
CA THR A 120 7.51 -8.04 -3.62
C THR A 120 7.87 -6.55 -3.70
N TYR A 121 7.05 -5.75 -4.37
CA TYR A 121 7.22 -4.30 -4.44
C TYR A 121 7.18 -3.63 -3.06
N ASN A 122 6.21 -3.97 -2.25
CA ASN A 122 6.06 -3.44 -0.88
C ASN A 122 7.29 -3.81 -0.03
N TYR A 123 7.70 -5.06 -0.08
CA TYR A 123 8.86 -5.57 0.62
C TYR A 123 10.16 -4.87 0.20
N PHE A 124 10.42 -4.71 -1.11
CA PHE A 124 11.55 -3.96 -1.62
C PHE A 124 11.60 -2.54 -1.03
N ASN A 125 10.45 -1.88 -1.01
CA ASN A 125 10.34 -0.52 -0.48
C ASN A 125 10.63 -0.46 1.03
N PHE A 126 10.22 -1.46 1.80
CA PHE A 126 10.60 -1.55 3.23
C PHE A 126 12.10 -1.60 3.41
N ILE A 127 12.79 -2.50 2.71
CA ILE A 127 14.25 -2.65 2.84
C ILE A 127 14.97 -1.36 2.46
N LYS A 128 14.50 -0.71 1.41
CA LYS A 128 15.12 0.52 0.90
C LYS A 128 14.65 1.77 1.67
N LYS A 129 13.87 1.63 2.75
CA LYS A 129 13.28 2.73 3.53
C LYS A 129 12.57 3.75 2.63
N LYS A 130 11.79 3.24 1.68
CA LYS A 130 10.96 4.02 0.77
C LYS A 130 9.53 4.08 1.28
N TYR A 131 8.82 5.10 0.84
CA TYR A 131 7.49 5.42 1.30
C TYR A 131 6.55 5.65 0.13
N HIS A 132 5.26 5.71 0.45
CA HIS A 132 4.17 5.89 -0.49
C HIS A 132 3.30 7.06 -0.05
N ILE A 133 2.79 7.83 -1.00
CA ILE A 133 1.76 8.83 -0.75
C ILE A 133 0.41 8.13 -0.81
N ILE A 134 -0.38 8.29 0.24
CA ILE A 134 -1.72 7.69 0.39
C ILE A 134 -2.73 8.83 0.52
N PRO A 135 -3.82 8.87 -0.26
CA PRO A 135 -4.88 9.85 -0.05
C PRO A 135 -5.60 9.58 1.27
N THR A 136 -6.08 10.63 1.95
CA THR A 136 -6.85 10.46 3.19
C THR A 136 -8.24 9.86 2.94
N GLN A 137 -8.69 9.85 1.69
CA GLN A 137 -9.94 9.22 1.25
C GLN A 137 -9.66 8.40 -0.02
N ASN A 138 -10.36 7.30 -0.21
CA ASN A 138 -10.21 6.52 -1.43
C ASN A 138 -10.66 7.31 -2.66
N LEU A 139 -9.82 7.27 -3.69
CA LEU A 139 -10.07 7.83 -5.01
C LEU A 139 -10.29 6.73 -6.06
N ILE A 140 -10.24 5.48 -5.63
CA ILE A 140 -10.45 4.27 -6.45
C ILE A 140 -11.54 3.43 -5.79
N ASN A 141 -12.48 2.93 -6.60
CA ASN A 141 -13.39 1.87 -6.23
C ASN A 141 -12.95 0.57 -6.92
N ASN A 142 -12.70 -0.48 -6.15
CA ASN A 142 -12.40 -1.80 -6.70
C ASN A 142 -13.70 -2.62 -6.79
N VAL A 143 -14.13 -2.93 -8.02
CA VAL A 143 -15.36 -3.71 -8.28
C VAL A 143 -15.11 -5.21 -8.38
N GLY A 144 -13.84 -5.65 -8.42
CA GLY A 144 -13.45 -7.06 -8.48
C GLY A 144 -13.57 -7.81 -7.16
N ILE A 145 -14.00 -7.14 -6.08
CA ILE A 145 -14.14 -7.76 -4.76
C ILE A 145 -15.41 -8.61 -4.71
N GLY A 146 -15.27 -9.92 -4.64
CA GLY A 146 -16.43 -10.80 -4.58
C GLY A 146 -16.08 -12.28 -4.48
N ILE A 147 -17.13 -13.14 -4.46
CA ILE A 147 -16.99 -14.61 -4.40
C ILE A 147 -16.16 -15.14 -5.59
N LYS A 148 -16.21 -14.45 -6.73
CA LYS A 148 -15.46 -14.78 -7.94
C LYS A 148 -14.06 -14.14 -8.03
N SER A 149 -13.62 -13.41 -7.00
CA SER A 149 -12.31 -12.74 -7.05
C SER A 149 -11.15 -13.73 -6.94
N THR A 150 -10.10 -13.50 -7.72
CA THR A 150 -8.91 -14.36 -7.76
C THR A 150 -8.09 -14.28 -6.46
N ASN A 151 -7.95 -13.09 -5.90
CA ASN A 151 -7.05 -12.82 -4.77
C ASN A 151 -7.75 -12.35 -3.48
N THR A 152 -9.01 -11.94 -3.52
CA THR A 152 -9.69 -11.28 -2.39
C THR A 152 -10.95 -12.06 -1.96
N LYS A 153 -10.76 -13.34 -1.62
CA LYS A 153 -11.85 -14.25 -1.20
C LYS A 153 -12.26 -14.09 0.26
N VAL A 154 -11.51 -13.35 1.07
CA VAL A 154 -11.69 -13.30 2.53
C VAL A 154 -12.63 -12.17 2.95
N LEU A 155 -13.74 -12.52 3.57
CA LEU A 155 -14.83 -11.64 4.04
C LEU A 155 -14.43 -10.33 4.77
N PRO A 156 -13.41 -10.28 5.65
CA PRO A 156 -13.07 -9.05 6.36
C PRO A 156 -12.61 -7.91 5.45
N VAL A 157 -11.87 -8.25 4.37
CA VAL A 157 -11.38 -7.27 3.39
C VAL A 157 -12.54 -6.75 2.56
N LYS A 158 -13.47 -7.63 2.16
CA LYS A 158 -14.68 -7.27 1.41
C LYS A 158 -15.54 -6.24 2.15
N TYR A 159 -15.70 -6.39 3.47
CA TYR A 159 -16.52 -5.47 4.27
C TYR A 159 -15.89 -4.07 4.39
N PHE A 160 -14.57 -4.00 4.46
CA PHE A 160 -13.83 -2.73 4.53
C PHE A 160 -13.93 -1.93 3.24
N PHE A 161 -13.84 -2.59 2.09
CA PHE A 161 -13.77 -1.95 0.79
C PHE A 161 -15.13 -1.71 0.13
N SER A 162 -16.14 -2.51 0.42
CA SER A 162 -17.49 -2.35 -0.15
C SER A 162 -18.27 -1.14 0.40
N LYS A 163 -17.84 -0.58 1.54
CA LYS A 163 -18.42 0.63 2.16
C LYS A 163 -17.69 1.92 1.81
N LEU A 164 -16.78 1.89 0.84
CA LEU A 164 -16.04 3.08 0.42
C LEU A 164 -16.99 4.08 -0.22
N LYS A 165 -17.37 5.10 0.51
CA LYS A 165 -18.00 6.29 -0.07
C LYS A 165 -16.89 7.07 -0.80
N LEU A 166 -17.01 7.14 -2.10
CA LEU A 166 -16.21 8.05 -2.91
C LEU A 166 -16.64 9.47 -2.57
N ASN A 167 -15.89 10.13 -1.71
CA ASN A 167 -16.15 11.54 -1.42
C ASN A 167 -15.54 12.39 -2.52
N LYS A 168 -16.36 13.20 -3.16
CA LYS A 168 -15.91 14.21 -4.13
C LYS A 168 -15.09 15.26 -3.38
N THR A 169 -13.78 15.13 -3.40
CA THR A 169 -12.90 16.16 -2.85
C THR A 169 -12.63 17.18 -3.94
N THR A 170 -13.17 18.37 -3.80
CA THR A 170 -13.03 19.46 -4.79
C THR A 170 -11.70 20.20 -4.66
N SER A 171 -11.02 20.08 -3.52
CA SER A 171 -9.73 20.73 -3.28
C SER A 171 -8.82 19.83 -2.44
N PHE A 172 -7.52 19.80 -2.77
CA PHE A 172 -6.51 19.11 -2.01
C PHE A 172 -5.73 20.09 -1.13
N SER A 173 -5.65 19.81 0.16
CA SER A 173 -4.80 20.54 1.08
C SER A 173 -3.43 19.86 1.20
N PHE A 174 -2.36 20.65 1.12
CA PHE A 174 -0.98 20.16 1.08
C PHE A 174 -0.14 20.60 2.28
N LYS A 175 -0.78 20.92 3.40
CA LYS A 175 -0.14 21.61 4.52
C LYS A 175 1.01 20.86 5.21
N HIS A 176 1.14 19.54 5.09
CA HIS A 176 2.17 18.82 5.87
C HIS A 176 2.91 17.74 5.08
N ASP A 177 4.22 17.95 4.91
CA ASP A 177 5.19 16.93 4.48
C ASP A 177 5.83 16.17 5.64
N LYS A 178 5.29 16.28 6.87
CA LYS A 178 5.87 15.58 8.01
C LYS A 178 5.57 14.10 7.93
N TYR A 179 6.62 13.29 7.96
CA TYR A 179 6.55 11.86 8.10
C TYR A 179 5.94 11.47 9.46
N ASN A 180 4.62 11.59 9.60
CA ASN A 180 3.91 11.18 10.80
C ASN A 180 3.43 9.72 10.66
N PHE A 181 4.40 8.80 10.58
CA PHE A 181 4.16 7.39 10.30
C PHE A 181 3.35 6.65 11.35
N ASN A 182 3.42 7.09 12.60
CA ASN A 182 3.11 6.18 13.70
C ASN A 182 1.63 5.85 13.81
N LYS A 183 0.71 6.81 13.60
CA LYS A 183 -0.72 6.57 13.83
C LYS A 183 -1.41 5.79 12.71
N TYR A 184 -1.21 6.20 11.45
CA TYR A 184 -1.86 5.54 10.32
C TYR A 184 -1.30 4.14 10.10
N ASP A 185 0.03 4.01 10.04
CA ASP A 185 0.68 2.72 9.81
C ASP A 185 0.36 1.73 10.93
N THR A 186 0.31 2.16 12.20
CA THR A 186 -0.12 1.33 13.32
C THR A 186 -1.58 0.87 13.16
N ALA A 187 -2.48 1.76 12.75
CA ALA A 187 -3.88 1.40 12.51
C ALA A 187 -4.03 0.40 11.35
N VAL A 188 -3.23 0.54 10.28
CA VAL A 188 -3.17 -0.47 9.20
C VAL A 188 -2.69 -1.82 9.74
N GLU A 189 -1.65 -1.84 10.58
CA GLU A 189 -1.13 -3.05 11.19
C GLU A 189 -2.16 -3.73 12.08
N ASP A 190 -2.85 -2.96 12.91
CA ASP A 190 -3.86 -3.48 13.83
C ASP A 190 -5.10 -4.02 13.11
N ILE A 191 -5.57 -3.32 12.08
CA ILE A 191 -6.82 -3.69 11.42
C ILE A 191 -6.59 -4.75 10.32
N ILE A 192 -5.58 -4.56 9.49
CA ILE A 192 -5.36 -5.41 8.31
C ILE A 192 -4.55 -6.65 8.66
N PHE A 193 -3.42 -6.48 9.37
CA PHE A 193 -2.50 -7.59 9.59
C PHE A 193 -2.90 -8.48 10.76
N SER A 194 -3.44 -7.93 11.85
CA SER A 194 -3.91 -8.75 12.99
C SER A 194 -5.09 -9.62 12.61
N LYS A 195 -6.10 -9.07 11.93
CA LYS A 195 -7.25 -9.84 11.46
C LYS A 195 -6.87 -10.91 10.44
N SER A 196 -5.92 -10.60 9.57
CA SER A 196 -5.40 -11.56 8.60
C SER A 196 -4.67 -12.73 9.28
N LEU A 197 -3.95 -12.51 10.37
CA LEU A 197 -3.27 -13.56 11.13
C LEU A 197 -4.27 -14.44 11.88
N ILE A 198 -5.24 -13.87 12.59
CA ILE A 198 -6.25 -14.62 13.36
C ILE A 198 -7.06 -15.54 12.44
N ASN A 199 -7.47 -15.07 11.27
CA ASN A 199 -8.22 -15.87 10.31
C ASN A 199 -7.39 -16.99 9.65
N ARG A 200 -6.07 -16.97 9.76
CA ARG A 200 -5.15 -17.95 9.15
C ARG A 200 -4.59 -18.97 10.15
N ILE A 201 -4.69 -18.70 11.44
CA ILE A 201 -4.36 -19.66 12.52
C ILE A 201 -5.50 -20.66 12.71
N LYS A 202 -6.70 -20.37 12.19
CA LYS A 202 -7.88 -21.25 12.26
C LYS A 202 -7.99 -22.30 11.12
N TRP A 203 -6.89 -22.49 10.32
CA TRP A 203 -6.83 -23.53 9.27
C TRP A 203 -5.55 -24.35 9.38
#